data_a353011e3e69193c6ac7be232cf3ba45
#
_entry.id   a353011e3e69193c6ac7be232cf3ba45
#
_cell.length_a   1.000
_cell.length_b   1.000
_cell.length_c   1.000
_cell.angle_alpha   90.00
_cell.angle_beta   90.00
_cell.angle_gamma   90.00
#
_symmetry.space_group_name_H-M   'P 1'
#
loop_
_entity.id
_entity.type
_entity.pdbx_description
1 polymer ?
#
loop_
_entity_poly.entity_id
_entity_poly.type
_entity_poly.pdbx_seq_one_letter_code
_entity_poly.pdbx_strand_id
1 'polypeptide(L)' 'MDPITAGLALAKLVPGLVGLFKGDDDAPIAEKVIGIAKAITGLDEPEDMLATLTKDPALLVQF' A
#
# COMPACT_ATOMS: atom_id res chain seq x y z
N MET A 1 -8.08 -7.22 7.98
CA MET A 1 -7.71 -7.20 6.54
C MET A 1 -6.43 -8.00 6.35
N ASP A 2 -6.40 -8.91 5.41
CA ASP A 2 -5.21 -9.69 5.18
C ASP A 2 -4.13 -8.88 4.44
N PRO A 3 -2.86 -9.30 4.50
CA PRO A 3 -1.77 -8.53 3.89
C PRO A 3 -1.93 -8.33 2.39
N ILE A 4 -2.43 -9.33 1.68
CA ILE A 4 -2.57 -9.23 0.23
C ILE A 4 -3.66 -8.22 -0.13
N THR A 5 -4.80 -8.30 0.53
CA THR A 5 -5.90 -7.35 0.32
C THR A 5 -5.49 -5.94 0.71
N ALA A 6 -4.78 -5.79 1.83
CA ALA A 6 -4.30 -4.49 2.29
C ALA A 6 -3.31 -3.89 1.30
N GLY A 7 -2.34 -4.69 0.85
CA GLY A 7 -1.35 -4.24 -0.12
C GLY A 7 -1.98 -3.83 -1.44
N LEU A 8 -2.95 -4.59 -1.92
CA LEU A 8 -3.66 -4.25 -3.15
C LEU A 8 -4.47 -2.95 -2.99
N ALA A 9 -5.14 -2.78 -1.85
CA ALA A 9 -5.89 -1.57 -1.58
C ALA A 9 -4.97 -0.34 -1.55
N LEU A 10 -3.80 -0.46 -0.93
CA LEU A 10 -2.81 0.61 -0.92
C LEU A 10 -2.29 0.90 -2.32
N ALA A 11 -2.05 -0.13 -3.11
CA ALA A 11 -1.56 0.03 -4.48
C ALA A 11 -2.57 0.77 -5.36
N LYS A 12 -3.85 0.59 -5.11
CA LYS A 12 -4.89 1.28 -5.88
C LYS A 12 -4.86 2.80 -5.68
N LEU A 13 -4.30 3.27 -4.58
CA LEU A 13 -4.14 4.70 -4.34
C LEU A 13 -3.01 5.29 -5.17
N VAL A 14 -2.07 4.46 -5.62
CA VAL A 14 -0.94 4.87 -6.43
C VAL A 14 -1.01 4.12 -7.76
N PRO A 15 -1.51 4.76 -8.83
CA PRO A 15 -1.80 4.05 -10.08
C PRO A 15 -0.64 3.22 -10.65
N GLY A 16 0.58 3.66 -10.46
CA GLY A 16 1.74 2.94 -10.97
C GLY A 16 2.00 1.61 -10.28
N LEU A 17 1.50 1.43 -9.07
CA LEU A 17 1.75 0.21 -8.29
C LEU A 17 0.82 -0.93 -8.64
N VAL A 18 -0.35 -0.64 -9.18
CA VAL A 18 -1.33 -1.68 -9.54
C VAL A 18 -0.73 -2.66 -10.54
N GLY A 19 0.10 -2.16 -11.44
CA GLY A 19 0.75 -3.00 -12.45
C GLY A 19 1.68 -4.06 -11.87
N LEU A 20 2.14 -3.89 -10.64
CA LEU A 20 3.02 -4.86 -9.99
C LEU A 20 2.28 -6.13 -9.58
N PHE A 21 0.96 -6.08 -9.51
CA PHE A 21 0.12 -7.21 -9.08
C PHE A 21 -0.37 -8.04 -10.28
N LYS A 22 0.49 -8.26 -11.26
CA LYS A 22 0.11 -9.02 -12.45
C LYS A 22 0.55 -10.46 -12.45
N GLY A 23 1.36 -10.87 -11.50
CA GLY A 23 1.91 -12.22 -11.47
C GLY A 23 1.22 -13.10 -10.44
N ASP A 24 1.79 -14.27 -10.28
CA ASP A 24 1.30 -15.24 -9.31
C ASP A 24 1.79 -14.95 -7.90
N ASP A 25 2.72 -14.01 -7.75
CA ASP A 25 3.35 -13.70 -6.47
C ASP A 25 2.90 -12.35 -5.93
N ASP A 26 1.61 -12.24 -5.63
CA ASP A 26 1.07 -10.99 -5.08
C ASP A 26 1.51 -10.74 -3.63
N ALA A 27 1.72 -11.81 -2.85
CA ALA A 27 2.05 -11.66 -1.45
C ALA A 27 3.36 -10.90 -1.19
N PRO A 28 4.48 -11.22 -1.85
CA PRO A 28 5.71 -10.44 -1.66
C PRO A 28 5.57 -8.99 -2.09
N ILE A 29 4.80 -8.75 -3.15
CA ILE A 29 4.57 -7.40 -3.65
C ILE A 29 3.71 -6.62 -2.66
N ALA A 30 2.66 -7.24 -2.13
CA ALA A 30 1.81 -6.63 -1.12
C ALA A 30 2.63 -6.26 0.12
N GLU A 31 3.53 -7.13 0.56
CA GLU A 31 4.40 -6.85 1.69
C GLU A 31 5.31 -5.66 1.43
N LYS A 32 5.85 -5.54 0.22
CA LYS A 32 6.67 -4.40 -0.15
C LYS A 32 5.88 -3.10 -0.11
N VAL A 33 4.67 -3.11 -0.65
CA VAL A 33 3.81 -1.94 -0.64
C VAL A 33 3.47 -1.52 0.78
N ILE A 34 3.14 -2.48 1.63
CA ILE A 34 2.87 -2.22 3.04
C ILE A 34 4.11 -1.65 3.74
N GLY A 35 5.29 -2.20 3.45
CA GLY A 35 6.53 -1.70 4.01
C GLY A 35 6.81 -0.24 3.63
N ILE A 36 6.56 0.11 2.38
CA ILE A 36 6.73 1.49 1.92
C ILE A 36 5.71 2.39 2.63
N ALA A 37 4.46 1.97 2.70
CA ALA A 37 3.42 2.72 3.38
C ALA A 37 3.74 2.92 4.86
N LYS A 38 4.30 1.89 5.51
CA LYS A 38 4.72 2.00 6.89
C LYS A 38 5.81 3.06 7.06
N ALA A 39 6.77 3.08 6.14
CA ALA A 39 7.85 4.08 6.19
C ALA A 39 7.31 5.50 5.99
N ILE A 40 6.31 5.66 5.13
CA ILE A 40 5.75 6.98 4.83
C ILE A 40 4.83 7.46 5.95
N THR A 41 3.96 6.58 6.47
CA THR A 41 2.96 6.96 7.46
C THR A 41 3.44 6.82 8.91
N GLY A 42 4.42 5.95 9.13
CA GLY A 42 4.87 5.63 10.49
C GLY A 42 3.90 4.76 11.27
N LEU A 43 2.92 4.17 10.59
CA LEU A 43 1.90 3.34 11.23
C LEU A 43 2.23 1.86 11.05
N ASP A 44 1.66 1.01 11.92
CA ASP A 44 1.89 -0.43 11.86
C ASP A 44 0.71 -1.20 11.26
N GLU A 45 -0.48 -0.64 11.33
CA GLU A 45 -1.69 -1.30 10.87
C GLU A 45 -2.02 -0.90 9.45
N PRO A 46 -2.16 -1.85 8.51
CA PRO A 46 -2.48 -1.52 7.12
C PRO A 46 -3.76 -0.72 6.95
N GLU A 47 -4.78 -0.98 7.77
CA GLU A 47 -6.02 -0.23 7.71
C GLU A 47 -5.82 1.24 8.07
N ASP A 48 -4.95 1.50 9.05
CA ASP A 48 -4.63 2.86 9.45
C ASP A 48 -3.81 3.57 8.38
N MET A 49 -2.88 2.84 7.75
CA MET A 49 -2.10 3.38 6.64
C MET A 49 -3.03 3.81 5.50
N LEU A 50 -3.97 2.94 5.14
CA LEU A 50 -4.92 3.21 4.07
C LEU A 50 -5.77 4.43 4.39
N ALA A 51 -6.28 4.53 5.61
CA ALA A 51 -7.07 5.66 6.03
C ALA A 51 -6.27 6.96 5.99
N THR A 52 -5.02 6.93 6.46
CA THR A 52 -4.15 8.09 6.48
C THR A 52 -3.83 8.58 5.08
N LEU A 53 -3.48 7.66 4.17
CA LEU A 53 -3.16 8.01 2.80
C LEU A 53 -4.38 8.51 2.03
N THR A 54 -5.56 8.01 2.37
CA THR A 54 -6.80 8.51 1.77
C THR A 54 -7.11 9.93 2.23
N LYS A 55 -6.84 10.23 3.49
CA LYS A 55 -7.05 11.57 4.06
C LYS A 55 -6.02 12.57 3.56
N ASP A 56 -4.80 12.12 3.34
CA ASP A 56 -3.70 13.01 2.97
C ASP A 56 -3.04 12.51 1.68
N PRO A 57 -3.64 12.81 0.53
CA PRO A 57 -3.10 12.34 -0.75
C PRO A 57 -1.69 12.85 -1.05
N ALA A 58 -1.26 13.91 -0.40
CA ALA A 58 0.08 14.44 -0.60
C ALA A 58 1.15 13.41 -0.22
N LEU A 59 0.85 12.51 0.72
CA LEU A 59 1.78 11.45 1.12
C LEU A 59 2.01 10.44 0.00
N LEU A 60 1.07 10.29 -0.92
CA LEU A 60 1.20 9.35 -2.02
C LEU A 60 2.36 9.71 -2.95
N VAL A 61 2.75 10.97 -2.98
CA VAL A 61 3.87 11.43 -3.80
C VAL A 61 5.17 10.77 -3.36
N GLN A 62 5.25 10.30 -2.11
CA GLN A 62 6.45 9.70 -1.55
C GLN A 62 6.62 8.22 -1.96
N PHE A 63 5.61 7.63 -2.55
CA PHE A 63 5.73 6.28 -3.07
C PHE A 63 6.65 6.21 -4.31
#